data_6158df8a723b62d44457045ceb65e077
#
_entry.id   6158df8a723b62d44457045ceb65e077
#
_cell.length_a   1.000
_cell.length_b   1.000
_cell.length_c   1.000
_cell.angle_alpha   90.00
_cell.angle_beta   90.00
_cell.angle_gamma   90.00
#
_symmetry.space_group_name_H-M   'P 1'
#
loop_
_entity.id
_entity.type
_entity.pdbx_description
1 polymer ?
#
loop_
_entity_poly.entity_id
_entity_poly.type
_entity_poly.pdbx_seq_one_letter_code
_entity_poly.pdbx_strand_id
1 'polypeptide(L)'
;MKKFIGILVLGFLVCTNINAENIRHTYFAGGCFWCMEESFEKAIGVQEVISGYSGGDLPNPTYKEVTYKNTGHFETIKIIYDQNKINFEDLLNLYWTNIDPFDAAGQFCDKGLSYRSVIFYQNNLQKQLVEKSIKNIEKKFNGEKVVTFIRKFEKFYPAENYHQDYYKESFVNYLMYKKACDRAEQLKKIWQ
;
A
#
# COMPACT_ATOMS: atom_id res chain seq x y z
N MET A 1 -52.81 -35.17 44.14
CA MET A 1 -52.82 -34.09 43.15
C MET A 1 -51.44 -33.49 43.12
N LYS A 2 -50.57 -33.84 42.12
CA LYS A 2 -49.24 -33.32 41.98
C LYS A 2 -49.29 -32.17 40.96
N LYS A 3 -48.95 -30.94 41.39
CA LYS A 3 -48.85 -29.76 40.50
C LYS A 3 -47.46 -29.76 39.81
N PHE A 4 -47.44 -29.88 38.49
CA PHE A 4 -46.25 -29.64 37.67
C PHE A 4 -46.12 -28.13 37.44
N ILE A 5 -45.00 -27.53 37.89
CA ILE A 5 -44.64 -26.17 37.57
C ILE A 5 -43.73 -26.26 36.35
N GLY A 6 -44.25 -25.83 35.20
CA GLY A 6 -43.45 -25.70 33.98
C GLY A 6 -42.61 -24.44 34.04
N ILE A 7 -41.28 -24.60 34.03
CA ILE A 7 -40.30 -23.48 33.89
C ILE A 7 -40.18 -23.15 32.41
N LEU A 8 -40.69 -21.98 32.04
CA LEU A 8 -40.53 -21.42 30.68
C LEU A 8 -39.14 -20.79 30.59
N VAL A 9 -38.18 -21.47 29.93
CA VAL A 9 -36.86 -20.89 29.63
C VAL A 9 -36.98 -20.00 28.41
N LEU A 10 -37.00 -18.69 28.64
CA LEU A 10 -36.96 -17.69 27.57
C LEU A 10 -35.52 -17.60 27.05
N GLY A 11 -35.25 -18.28 25.93
CA GLY A 11 -33.94 -18.17 25.25
C GLY A 11 -33.77 -16.78 24.62
N PHE A 12 -32.89 -15.95 25.17
CA PHE A 12 -32.44 -14.71 24.53
C PHE A 12 -31.55 -15.07 23.35
N LEU A 13 -32.08 -14.95 22.13
CA LEU A 13 -31.26 -14.96 20.90
C LEU A 13 -30.50 -13.66 20.85
N VAL A 14 -29.23 -13.68 21.24
CA VAL A 14 -28.28 -12.59 20.97
C VAL A 14 -27.93 -12.67 19.51
N CYS A 15 -28.60 -11.87 18.67
CA CYS A 15 -28.18 -11.63 17.31
C CYS A 15 -26.87 -10.81 17.34
N THR A 16 -25.74 -11.49 17.28
CA THR A 16 -24.45 -10.83 16.97
C THR A 16 -24.50 -10.43 15.51
N ASN A 17 -24.62 -9.13 15.22
CA ASN A 17 -24.38 -8.58 13.91
C ASN A 17 -22.90 -8.80 13.56
N ILE A 18 -22.57 -9.90 12.90
CA ILE A 18 -21.27 -10.12 12.27
C ILE A 18 -21.28 -9.22 11.03
N ASN A 19 -20.68 -8.04 11.13
CA ASN A 19 -20.42 -7.24 9.95
C ASN A 19 -19.50 -8.05 9.03
N ALA A 20 -20.04 -8.49 7.88
CA ALA A 20 -19.26 -9.19 6.89
C ALA A 20 -18.11 -8.28 6.42
N GLU A 21 -16.91 -8.82 6.35
CA GLU A 21 -15.75 -8.09 5.82
C GLU A 21 -15.98 -7.68 4.36
N ASN A 22 -15.65 -6.44 4.03
CA ASN A 22 -15.72 -5.92 2.67
C ASN A 22 -14.32 -5.80 2.08
N ILE A 23 -13.75 -6.93 1.69
CA ILE A 23 -12.36 -7.03 1.25
C ILE A 23 -12.19 -6.40 -0.13
N ARG A 24 -11.23 -5.51 -0.22
CA ARG A 24 -10.79 -4.82 -1.44
C ARG A 24 -9.28 -4.93 -1.57
N HIS A 25 -8.78 -4.57 -2.74
CA HIS A 25 -7.33 -4.45 -2.96
C HIS A 25 -6.99 -3.22 -3.80
N THR A 26 -5.79 -2.70 -3.61
CA THR A 26 -5.23 -1.60 -4.39
C THR A 26 -3.73 -1.77 -4.57
N TYR A 27 -3.10 -0.96 -5.45
CA TYR A 27 -1.71 -1.14 -5.86
C TYR A 27 -0.99 0.20 -5.90
N PHE A 28 0.14 0.28 -5.18
CA PHE A 28 0.98 1.46 -5.10
C PHE A 28 2.45 1.12 -5.30
N ALA A 29 3.18 1.97 -6.02
CA ALA A 29 4.63 1.97 -6.10
C ALA A 29 5.16 3.23 -5.41
N GLY A 30 6.15 3.09 -4.55
CA GLY A 30 6.69 4.20 -3.73
C GLY A 30 8.15 4.01 -3.34
N GLY A 31 8.99 3.60 -4.28
CA GLY A 31 10.38 3.19 -4.05
C GLY A 31 10.45 1.76 -3.56
N CYS A 32 11.38 1.47 -2.66
CA CYS A 32 11.57 0.14 -2.09
C CYS A 32 10.26 -0.45 -1.53
N PHE A 33 9.83 -1.56 -2.12
CA PHE A 33 8.59 -2.24 -1.70
C PHE A 33 8.63 -2.79 -0.28
N TRP A 34 9.80 -3.15 0.29
CA TRP A 34 9.94 -3.56 1.70
C TRP A 34 9.52 -2.44 2.67
N CYS A 35 9.90 -1.18 2.35
CA CYS A 35 9.53 -0.02 3.16
C CYS A 35 8.05 0.29 3.04
N MET A 36 7.49 0.14 1.84
CA MET A 36 6.06 0.34 1.61
C MET A 36 5.25 -0.76 2.31
N GLU A 37 5.66 -2.03 2.20
CA GLU A 37 5.04 -3.17 2.87
C GLU A 37 4.99 -2.95 4.39
N GLU A 38 6.13 -2.65 5.04
CA GLU A 38 6.17 -2.32 6.48
C GLU A 38 5.20 -1.22 6.86
N SER A 39 5.12 -0.17 6.05
CA SER A 39 4.30 1.01 6.38
C SER A 39 2.81 0.73 6.28
N PHE A 40 2.38 -0.05 5.29
CA PHE A 40 0.97 -0.34 5.05
C PHE A 40 0.43 -1.48 5.90
N GLU A 41 1.23 -2.50 6.22
CA GLU A 41 0.78 -3.58 7.12
C GLU A 41 0.47 -3.11 8.54
N LYS A 42 1.05 -1.98 8.97
CA LYS A 42 0.75 -1.39 10.28
C LYS A 42 -0.59 -0.64 10.33
N ALA A 43 -1.24 -0.42 9.20
CA ALA A 43 -2.49 0.32 9.14
C ALA A 43 -3.67 -0.56 9.57
N ILE A 44 -4.46 -0.07 10.53
CA ILE A 44 -5.67 -0.77 10.99
C ILE A 44 -6.65 -0.91 9.82
N GLY A 45 -7.06 -2.14 9.51
CA GLY A 45 -7.94 -2.43 8.39
C GLY A 45 -7.22 -3.02 7.18
N VAL A 46 -5.90 -2.90 7.08
CA VAL A 46 -5.08 -3.68 6.14
C VAL A 46 -4.94 -5.10 6.68
N GLN A 47 -5.17 -6.08 5.82
CA GLN A 47 -5.08 -7.51 6.17
C GLN A 47 -3.77 -8.13 5.70
N GLU A 48 -3.31 -7.72 4.52
CA GLU A 48 -2.11 -8.27 3.89
C GLU A 48 -1.52 -7.25 2.91
N VAL A 49 -0.22 -7.21 2.83
CA VAL A 49 0.50 -6.47 1.79
C VAL A 49 1.45 -7.44 1.08
N ILE A 50 1.42 -7.45 -0.24
CA ILE A 50 2.24 -8.34 -1.07
C ILE A 50 3.18 -7.48 -1.90
N SER A 51 4.49 -7.66 -1.75
CA SER A 51 5.51 -7.04 -2.57
C SER A 51 5.54 -7.66 -3.97
N GLY A 52 5.73 -6.86 -5.02
CA GLY A 52 5.72 -7.34 -6.39
C GLY A 52 6.02 -6.26 -7.44
N TYR A 53 5.56 -6.49 -8.65
CA TYR A 53 5.86 -5.67 -9.82
C TYR A 53 4.59 -5.37 -10.62
N SER A 54 4.49 -4.14 -11.13
CA SER A 54 3.37 -3.70 -11.98
C SER A 54 3.80 -2.59 -12.94
N GLY A 55 3.03 -2.39 -14.01
CA GLY A 55 3.16 -1.25 -14.93
C GLY A 55 4.06 -1.48 -16.14
N GLY A 56 4.77 -2.59 -16.22
CA GLY A 56 5.59 -2.97 -17.38
C GLY A 56 4.97 -4.09 -18.22
N ASP A 57 5.58 -4.35 -19.37
CA ASP A 57 5.07 -5.31 -20.36
C ASP A 57 5.68 -6.71 -20.23
N LEU A 58 6.83 -6.84 -19.52
CA LEU A 58 7.50 -8.13 -19.37
C LEU A 58 6.65 -9.10 -18.52
N PRO A 59 6.20 -10.25 -19.06
CA PRO A 59 5.45 -11.21 -18.27
C PRO A 59 6.34 -11.95 -17.27
N ASN A 60 5.83 -12.15 -16.04
CA ASN A 60 6.50 -12.85 -14.95
C ASN A 60 7.95 -12.36 -14.73
N PRO A 61 8.13 -11.03 -14.51
CA PRO A 61 9.47 -10.46 -14.34
C PRO A 61 10.12 -10.98 -13.08
N THR A 62 11.44 -11.12 -13.10
CA THR A 62 12.25 -11.36 -11.90
C THR A 62 12.76 -10.04 -11.32
N TYR A 63 13.12 -10.03 -10.04
CA TYR A 63 13.74 -8.88 -9.38
C TYR A 63 14.94 -8.34 -10.16
N LYS A 64 15.83 -9.24 -10.60
CA LYS A 64 17.01 -8.87 -11.40
C LYS A 64 16.64 -8.19 -12.72
N GLU A 65 15.56 -8.58 -13.35
CA GLU A 65 15.12 -7.94 -14.59
C GLU A 65 14.51 -6.58 -14.33
N VAL A 66 13.69 -6.43 -13.30
CA VAL A 66 13.06 -5.15 -12.95
C VAL A 66 14.09 -4.11 -12.52
N THR A 67 15.11 -4.51 -11.78
CA THR A 67 16.13 -3.59 -11.26
C THR A 67 17.23 -3.25 -12.25
N TYR A 68 17.61 -4.19 -13.13
CA TYR A 68 18.77 -3.98 -14.03
C TYR A 68 18.40 -3.83 -15.51
N LYS A 69 17.15 -4.08 -15.91
CA LYS A 69 16.66 -3.92 -17.28
C LYS A 69 15.55 -2.87 -17.32
N ASN A 70 15.33 -2.28 -18.47
CA ASN A 70 14.17 -1.41 -18.69
C ASN A 70 12.94 -2.25 -19.03
N THR A 71 12.31 -2.84 -18.03
CA THR A 71 11.09 -3.67 -18.18
C THR A 71 9.81 -2.86 -18.15
N GLY A 72 9.87 -1.57 -17.77
CA GLY A 72 8.71 -0.73 -17.52
C GLY A 72 8.00 -1.02 -16.19
N HIS A 73 8.39 -2.08 -15.46
CA HIS A 73 7.84 -2.41 -14.15
C HIS A 73 8.39 -1.51 -13.04
N PHE A 74 7.54 -1.28 -12.05
CA PHE A 74 7.85 -0.61 -10.79
C PHE A 74 7.80 -1.61 -9.65
N GLU A 75 8.65 -1.43 -8.63
CA GLU A 75 8.45 -2.08 -7.35
C GLU A 75 7.12 -1.60 -6.77
N THR A 76 6.20 -2.51 -6.61
CA THR A 76 4.79 -2.23 -6.32
C THR A 76 4.33 -3.09 -5.15
N ILE A 77 3.49 -2.55 -4.28
CA ILE A 77 2.78 -3.33 -3.28
C ILE A 77 1.32 -3.51 -3.70
N LYS A 78 0.79 -4.73 -3.47
CA LYS A 78 -0.65 -5.02 -3.47
C LYS A 78 -1.14 -4.99 -2.03
N ILE A 79 -2.09 -4.13 -1.73
CA ILE A 79 -2.68 -3.95 -0.41
C ILE A 79 -4.06 -4.60 -0.40
N ILE A 80 -4.28 -5.56 0.49
CA ILE A 80 -5.58 -6.21 0.74
C ILE A 80 -6.12 -5.63 2.03
N TYR A 81 -7.32 -5.04 1.99
CA TYR A 81 -7.87 -4.29 3.11
C TYR A 81 -9.39 -4.48 3.26
N ASP A 82 -9.89 -4.33 4.49
CA ASP A 82 -11.32 -4.28 4.79
C ASP A 82 -11.84 -2.84 4.66
N GLN A 83 -12.62 -2.59 3.61
CA GLN A 83 -13.17 -1.26 3.32
C GLN A 83 -14.08 -0.72 4.43
N ASN A 84 -14.58 -1.57 5.32
CA ASN A 84 -15.36 -1.13 6.49
C ASN A 84 -14.47 -0.51 7.58
N LYS A 85 -13.14 -0.76 7.55
CA LYS A 85 -12.17 -0.30 8.56
C LYS A 85 -11.25 0.80 8.04
N ILE A 86 -10.86 0.72 6.78
CA ILE A 86 -9.99 1.70 6.11
C ILE A 86 -10.45 1.86 4.66
N ASN A 87 -10.62 3.09 4.20
CA ASN A 87 -11.06 3.36 2.84
C ASN A 87 -9.88 3.71 1.92
N PHE A 88 -10.15 3.84 0.61
CA PHE A 88 -9.12 4.14 -0.37
C PHE A 88 -8.49 5.55 -0.19
N GLU A 89 -9.26 6.55 0.28
CA GLU A 89 -8.71 7.90 0.55
C GLU A 89 -7.74 7.86 1.75
N ASP A 90 -8.02 7.04 2.77
CA ASP A 90 -7.11 6.84 3.91
C ASP A 90 -5.80 6.19 3.46
N LEU A 91 -5.89 5.18 2.56
CA LEU A 91 -4.70 4.55 1.97
C LEU A 91 -3.91 5.52 1.08
N LEU A 92 -4.57 6.42 0.34
CA LEU A 92 -3.90 7.49 -0.39
C LEU A 92 -3.18 8.47 0.54
N ASN A 93 -3.79 8.85 1.65
CA ASN A 93 -3.16 9.72 2.64
C ASN A 93 -1.91 9.06 3.25
N LEU A 94 -2.00 7.77 3.58
CA LEU A 94 -0.86 6.99 4.05
C LEU A 94 0.23 6.89 2.98
N TYR A 95 -0.16 6.68 1.71
CA TYR A 95 0.77 6.63 0.57
C TYR A 95 1.58 7.93 0.46
N TRP A 96 0.90 9.09 0.41
CA TRP A 96 1.57 10.37 0.26
C TRP A 96 2.59 10.60 1.36
N THR A 97 2.23 10.37 2.62
CA THR A 97 3.14 10.59 3.77
C THR A 97 4.30 9.59 3.84
N ASN A 98 4.33 8.59 2.98
CA ASN A 98 5.40 7.60 2.88
C ASN A 98 6.29 7.75 1.65
N ILE A 99 6.10 8.78 0.83
CA ILE A 99 6.93 9.06 -0.35
C ILE A 99 7.39 10.51 -0.40
N ASP A 100 8.37 10.77 -1.25
CA ASP A 100 8.65 12.09 -1.80
C ASP A 100 7.85 12.26 -3.12
N PRO A 101 6.78 13.07 -3.14
CA PRO A 101 5.95 13.23 -4.32
C PRO A 101 6.62 14.04 -5.43
N PHE A 102 7.80 14.61 -5.19
CA PHE A 102 8.56 15.49 -6.09
C PHE A 102 9.82 14.84 -6.66
N ASP A 103 10.19 13.63 -6.18
CA ASP A 103 11.37 12.90 -6.68
C ASP A 103 11.05 12.13 -7.98
N ALA A 104 11.43 12.70 -9.10
CA ALA A 104 11.25 12.09 -10.41
C ALA A 104 12.26 10.96 -10.74
N ALA A 105 13.33 10.83 -9.96
CA ALA A 105 14.43 9.89 -10.24
C ALA A 105 14.29 8.55 -9.49
N GLY A 106 13.38 8.47 -8.51
CA GLY A 106 13.19 7.30 -7.65
C GLY A 106 12.56 7.69 -6.33
N GLN A 107 13.04 7.11 -5.23
CA GLN A 107 12.65 7.51 -3.88
C GLN A 107 13.84 7.39 -2.93
N PHE A 108 14.19 8.49 -2.28
CA PHE A 108 15.28 8.56 -1.29
C PHE A 108 16.61 8.01 -1.83
N CYS A 109 17.14 6.95 -1.24
CA CYS A 109 18.38 6.31 -1.68
C CYS A 109 18.19 5.40 -2.90
N ASP A 110 16.97 4.98 -3.20
CA ASP A 110 16.67 4.09 -4.32
C ASP A 110 16.41 4.92 -5.58
N LYS A 111 17.35 4.87 -6.52
CA LYS A 111 17.26 5.60 -7.78
C LYS A 111 17.13 4.65 -8.96
N GLY A 112 16.34 5.05 -9.93
CA GLY A 112 16.06 4.28 -11.13
C GLY A 112 14.56 4.16 -11.44
N LEU A 113 14.25 3.67 -12.63
CA LEU A 113 12.89 3.64 -13.15
C LEU A 113 11.94 2.80 -12.29
N SER A 114 12.43 1.65 -11.80
CA SER A 114 11.66 0.73 -10.95
C SER A 114 11.28 1.30 -9.58
N TYR A 115 11.98 2.33 -9.11
CA TYR A 115 11.76 2.96 -7.79
C TYR A 115 10.94 4.25 -7.84
N ARG A 116 10.41 4.62 -9.00
CA ARG A 116 9.58 5.82 -9.12
C ARG A 116 8.20 5.59 -8.51
N SER A 117 7.58 6.67 -8.05
CA SER A 117 6.25 6.64 -7.45
C SER A 117 5.13 6.50 -8.48
N VAL A 118 4.19 5.57 -8.24
CA VAL A 118 3.02 5.33 -9.10
C VAL A 118 1.80 4.96 -8.25
N ILE A 119 0.65 5.52 -8.59
CA ILE A 119 -0.64 5.05 -8.10
C ILE A 119 -1.38 4.36 -9.26
N PHE A 120 -1.73 3.09 -9.07
CA PHE A 120 -2.48 2.32 -10.05
C PHE A 120 -3.97 2.34 -9.70
N TYR A 121 -4.78 3.03 -10.51
CA TYR A 121 -6.24 3.07 -10.31
C TYR A 121 -6.95 1.92 -11.05
N GLN A 122 -7.99 1.37 -10.44
CA GLN A 122 -8.76 0.25 -10.98
C GLN A 122 -10.10 0.69 -11.61
N ASN A 123 -10.60 1.88 -11.24
CA ASN A 123 -11.86 2.42 -11.73
C ASN A 123 -11.85 3.96 -11.71
N ASN A 124 -12.88 4.56 -12.32
CA ASN A 124 -12.98 6.02 -12.46
C ASN A 124 -13.10 6.74 -11.11
N LEU A 125 -13.74 6.14 -10.10
CA LEU A 125 -13.84 6.75 -8.77
C LEU A 125 -12.45 6.86 -8.14
N GLN A 126 -11.66 5.78 -8.15
CA GLN A 126 -10.28 5.83 -7.66
C GLN A 126 -9.45 6.87 -8.42
N LYS A 127 -9.58 6.93 -9.75
CA LYS A 127 -8.88 7.95 -10.56
C LYS A 127 -9.21 9.37 -10.09
N GLN A 128 -10.48 9.69 -9.89
CA GLN A 128 -10.91 11.00 -9.41
C GLN A 128 -10.37 11.32 -8.00
N LEU A 129 -10.38 10.33 -7.10
CA LEU A 129 -9.83 10.49 -5.75
C LEU A 129 -8.31 10.76 -5.79
N VAL A 130 -7.57 10.05 -6.65
CA VAL A 130 -6.13 10.28 -6.85
C VAL A 130 -5.87 11.69 -7.40
N GLU A 131 -6.59 12.12 -8.44
CA GLU A 131 -6.45 13.45 -9.03
C GLU A 131 -6.78 14.57 -8.00
N LYS A 132 -7.81 14.37 -7.18
CA LYS A 132 -8.15 15.26 -6.07
C LYS A 132 -7.03 15.31 -5.03
N SER A 133 -6.48 14.15 -4.65
CA SER A 133 -5.39 14.08 -3.66
C SER A 133 -4.13 14.79 -4.16
N ILE A 134 -3.76 14.65 -5.43
CA ILE A 134 -2.63 15.37 -6.04
C ILE A 134 -2.83 16.88 -5.93
N LYS A 135 -4.01 17.39 -6.29
CA LYS A 135 -4.31 18.84 -6.15
C LYS A 135 -4.13 19.32 -4.71
N ASN A 136 -4.50 18.50 -3.73
CA ASN A 136 -4.33 18.82 -2.31
C ASN A 136 -2.84 18.86 -1.92
N ILE A 137 -2.03 17.91 -2.41
CA ILE A 137 -0.58 17.90 -2.20
C ILE A 137 0.07 19.13 -2.84
N GLU A 138 -0.20 19.38 -4.12
CA GLU A 138 0.32 20.57 -4.82
C GLU A 138 -0.07 21.87 -4.08
N LYS A 139 -1.30 21.97 -3.60
CA LYS A 139 -1.74 23.13 -2.80
C LYS A 139 -0.99 23.25 -1.48
N LYS A 140 -0.76 22.14 -0.77
CA LYS A 140 0.00 22.10 0.49
C LYS A 140 1.45 22.59 0.30
N PHE A 141 2.04 22.28 -0.87
CA PHE A 141 3.43 22.62 -1.22
C PHE A 141 3.53 23.82 -2.18
N ASN A 142 2.68 24.84 -1.99
CA ASN A 142 2.73 26.13 -2.70
C ASN A 142 2.70 26.01 -4.24
N GLY A 143 2.08 24.97 -4.79
CA GLY A 143 1.94 24.73 -6.22
C GLY A 143 3.07 23.92 -6.85
N GLU A 144 3.99 23.37 -6.06
CA GLU A 144 5.00 22.43 -6.54
C GLU A 144 4.33 21.22 -7.19
N LYS A 145 4.83 20.81 -8.36
CA LYS A 145 4.18 19.79 -9.18
C LYS A 145 4.54 18.39 -8.74
N VAL A 146 3.51 17.62 -8.41
CA VAL A 146 3.64 16.19 -8.13
C VAL A 146 4.09 15.44 -9.37
N VAL A 147 5.15 14.64 -9.24
CA VAL A 147 5.72 13.82 -10.34
C VAL A 147 5.32 12.34 -10.26
N THR A 148 4.52 11.97 -9.27
CA THR A 148 3.95 10.61 -9.14
C THR A 148 3.09 10.28 -10.35
N PHE A 149 3.33 9.14 -10.98
CA PHE A 149 2.51 8.68 -12.10
C PHE A 149 1.13 8.21 -11.64
N ILE A 150 0.12 8.49 -12.47
CA ILE A 150 -1.22 7.90 -12.34
C ILE A 150 -1.40 6.96 -13.52
N ARG A 151 -1.50 5.66 -13.26
CA ARG A 151 -1.69 4.65 -14.30
C ARG A 151 -2.93 3.81 -14.05
N LYS A 152 -3.60 3.37 -15.12
CA LYS A 152 -4.63 2.33 -14.99
C LYS A 152 -3.96 1.02 -14.57
N PHE A 153 -4.53 0.34 -13.60
CA PHE A 153 -4.08 -0.98 -13.21
C PHE A 153 -4.38 -2.00 -14.31
N GLU A 154 -3.41 -2.81 -14.66
CA GLU A 154 -3.55 -3.88 -15.64
C GLU A 154 -3.21 -5.23 -15.02
N LYS A 155 -1.99 -5.39 -14.52
CA LYS A 155 -1.51 -6.66 -13.98
C LYS A 155 -0.49 -6.45 -12.86
N PHE A 156 -0.47 -7.38 -11.93
CA PHE A 156 0.49 -7.45 -10.84
C PHE A 156 1.15 -8.81 -10.84
N TYR A 157 2.44 -8.83 -10.62
CA TYR A 157 3.24 -10.04 -10.47
C TYR A 157 3.85 -10.03 -9.07
N PRO A 158 3.51 -10.99 -8.19
CA PRO A 158 4.17 -11.11 -6.88
C PRO A 158 5.67 -11.26 -7.06
N ALA A 159 6.44 -10.59 -6.23
CA ALA A 159 7.88 -10.79 -6.16
C ALA A 159 8.20 -12.15 -5.54
N GLU A 160 9.44 -12.54 -5.68
CA GLU A 160 9.95 -13.80 -5.15
C GLU A 160 9.76 -13.89 -3.63
N ASN A 161 9.57 -15.09 -3.10
CA ASN A 161 9.23 -15.32 -1.69
C ASN A 161 10.19 -14.64 -0.70
N TYR A 162 11.48 -14.55 -1.03
CA TYR A 162 12.47 -13.91 -0.16
C TYR A 162 12.30 -12.38 -0.06
N HIS A 163 11.42 -11.76 -0.84
CA HIS A 163 11.05 -10.36 -0.75
C HIS A 163 9.81 -10.11 0.12
N GLN A 164 8.97 -11.12 0.32
CA GLN A 164 7.78 -10.99 1.14
C GLN A 164 8.16 -10.91 2.61
N ASP A 165 7.51 -10.04 3.37
CA ASP A 165 7.77 -9.82 4.79
C ASP A 165 9.26 -9.55 5.13
N TYR A 166 10.04 -9.03 4.17
CA TYR A 166 11.49 -8.87 4.31
C TYR A 166 11.86 -8.09 5.57
N TYR A 167 11.06 -7.12 5.96
CA TYR A 167 11.26 -6.34 7.17
C TYR A 167 11.09 -7.15 8.47
N LYS A 168 10.42 -8.32 8.42
CA LYS A 168 10.27 -9.28 9.53
C LYS A 168 11.34 -10.38 9.43
N GLU A 169 11.40 -11.04 8.26
CA GLU A 169 12.22 -12.22 8.02
C GLU A 169 13.74 -11.91 7.98
N SER A 170 14.10 -10.75 7.44
CA SER A 170 15.47 -10.26 7.33
C SER A 170 15.71 -8.99 8.14
N PHE A 171 15.16 -8.92 9.35
CA PHE A 171 15.05 -7.73 10.18
C PHE A 171 16.37 -6.94 10.31
N VAL A 172 17.50 -7.60 10.58
CA VAL A 172 18.80 -6.93 10.76
C VAL A 172 19.26 -6.26 9.47
N ASN A 173 19.19 -6.97 8.34
CA ASN A 173 19.57 -6.43 7.03
C ASN A 173 18.66 -5.27 6.62
N TYR A 174 17.35 -5.41 6.88
CA TYR A 174 16.38 -4.36 6.63
C TYR A 174 16.65 -3.10 7.47
N LEU A 175 16.96 -3.23 8.75
CA LEU A 175 17.32 -2.10 9.61
C LEU A 175 18.59 -1.38 9.14
N MET A 176 19.60 -2.12 8.72
CA MET A 176 20.84 -1.56 8.16
C MET A 176 20.55 -0.76 6.88
N TYR A 177 19.78 -1.34 5.95
CA TYR A 177 19.34 -0.68 4.73
C TYR A 177 18.53 0.59 5.05
N LYS A 178 17.51 0.49 5.91
CA LYS A 178 16.63 1.62 6.27
C LYS A 178 17.39 2.77 6.90
N LYS A 179 18.38 2.45 7.76
CA LYS A 179 19.28 3.44 8.38
C LYS A 179 20.19 4.10 7.35
N ALA A 180 20.79 3.33 6.45
CA ALA A 180 21.68 3.85 5.40
C ALA A 180 20.90 4.75 4.41
N CYS A 181 19.65 4.43 4.12
CA CYS A 181 18.77 5.20 3.25
C CYS A 181 18.23 6.48 3.88
N ASP A 182 18.23 6.60 5.21
CA ASP A 182 17.72 7.75 5.99
C ASP A 182 16.28 8.17 5.64
N ARG A 183 15.47 7.21 5.16
CA ARG A 183 14.11 7.46 4.65
C ARG A 183 13.23 8.19 5.68
N ALA A 184 13.31 7.81 6.96
CA ALA A 184 12.46 8.37 8.00
C ALA A 184 12.74 9.87 8.23
N GLU A 185 14.00 10.27 8.26
CA GLU A 185 14.37 11.69 8.44
C GLU A 185 14.08 12.52 7.19
N GLN A 186 14.23 11.92 6.00
CA GLN A 186 13.85 12.60 4.75
C GLN A 186 12.33 12.82 4.68
N LEU A 187 11.51 11.83 5.06
CA LEU A 187 10.05 11.99 5.16
C LEU A 187 9.66 13.10 6.15
N LYS A 188 10.33 13.19 7.31
CA LYS A 188 10.08 14.29 8.24
C LYS A 188 10.35 15.65 7.60
N LYS A 189 11.48 15.80 6.88
CA LYS A 189 11.82 17.06 6.20
C LYS A 189 10.81 17.49 5.16
N ILE A 190 10.15 16.51 4.50
CA ILE A 190 9.15 16.77 3.46
C ILE A 190 7.80 17.11 4.10
N TRP A 191 7.38 16.37 5.15
CA TRP A 191 5.99 16.39 5.60
C TRP A 191 5.73 17.19 6.88
N GLN A 192 6.77 17.55 7.66
CA GLN A 192 6.70 18.33 8.90
C GLN A 192 7.28 19.73 8.70
#